data_cad35bd3834922dd842a89924079769a
#
_entry.id   cad35bd3834922dd842a89924079769a
#
_cell.length_a   1.000
_cell.length_b   1.000
_cell.length_c   1.000
_cell.angle_alpha   90.00
_cell.angle_beta   90.00
_cell.angle_gamma   90.00
#
_symmetry.space_group_name_H-M   'P 1'
#
loop_
_entity.id
_entity.type
_entity.pdbx_description
1 polymer ?
#
loop_
_entity_poly.entity_id
_entity_poly.type
_entity_poly.pdbx_seq_one_letter_code
_entity_poly.pdbx_strand_id
1 'polypeptide(L)'
;MRSFLLTLCSVVLLLQTTSAQISLVGLTRGDAGRIIKYNVATKNLTTAYTLSGDKAVPWYNDLIQAKNGLLYGMTEGGGVHGAGILFSFDPSSGVYKKIIDFNGGDNGGSPYGSLVEGANGFLYGMTEGGGTYSQGTIFSFNYANNSLTVLYSFNSTQGRSPYGRLVQATDGKLYGMTESGGASDFGTAI
;
A
#
# COMPACT_ATOMS: atom_id res chain seq x y z
N MET A 1 -3.62 20.88 -26.28
CA MET A 1 -2.87 20.72 -25.00
C MET A 1 -3.84 20.16 -23.97
N ARG A 2 -3.79 18.84 -23.71
CA ARG A 2 -4.59 18.22 -22.63
C ARG A 2 -3.79 18.38 -21.34
N SER A 3 -4.31 19.21 -20.44
CA SER A 3 -3.78 19.34 -19.09
C SER A 3 -4.01 18.02 -18.37
N PHE A 4 -2.94 17.23 -18.15
CA PHE A 4 -2.98 16.07 -17.26
C PHE A 4 -3.03 16.59 -15.83
N LEU A 5 -4.20 16.53 -15.23
CA LEU A 5 -4.31 16.69 -13.78
C LEU A 5 -3.68 15.45 -13.14
N LEU A 6 -2.44 15.59 -12.65
CA LEU A 6 -1.81 14.57 -11.79
C LEU A 6 -2.55 14.59 -10.45
N THR A 7 -3.39 13.60 -10.21
CA THR A 7 -3.96 13.41 -8.87
C THR A 7 -2.90 12.71 -8.02
N LEU A 8 -2.32 13.45 -7.07
CA LEU A 8 -1.37 12.91 -6.09
C LEU A 8 -2.15 12.08 -5.07
N CYS A 9 -1.89 10.77 -4.98
CA CYS A 9 -2.56 9.91 -4.01
C CYS A 9 -1.97 10.05 -2.60
N SER A 10 -0.66 10.33 -2.50
CA SER A 10 0.01 10.48 -1.18
C SER A 10 1.42 11.05 -1.29
N VAL A 11 1.90 11.62 -0.21
CA VAL A 11 3.26 12.14 -0.08
C VAL A 11 3.86 11.65 1.23
N VAL A 12 4.99 10.95 1.15
CA VAL A 12 5.82 10.60 2.30
C VAL A 12 6.97 11.61 2.43
N LEU A 13 7.12 12.21 3.59
CA LEU A 13 8.20 13.14 3.89
C LEU A 13 9.47 12.38 4.27
N LEU A 14 10.47 12.40 3.40
CA LEU A 14 11.81 11.85 3.67
C LEU A 14 12.76 12.97 4.11
N LEU A 15 13.14 12.97 5.38
CA LEU A 15 14.20 13.84 5.90
C LEU A 15 15.54 13.13 5.72
N GLN A 16 16.32 13.52 4.71
CA GLN A 16 17.74 13.12 4.60
C GLN A 16 18.61 14.22 5.21
N THR A 17 19.41 13.87 6.22
CA THR A 17 20.22 14.77 7.05
C THR A 17 21.62 15.06 6.52
N THR A 18 21.80 15.16 5.21
CA THR A 18 23.04 15.74 4.64
C THR A 18 22.68 16.88 3.70
N SER A 19 22.89 18.10 4.20
CA SER A 19 22.69 19.38 3.51
C SER A 19 21.42 19.55 2.66
N ALA A 20 20.32 19.89 3.33
CA ALA A 20 19.25 20.77 2.81
C ALA A 20 18.44 20.32 1.57
N GLN A 21 18.32 19.05 1.26
CA GLN A 21 17.36 18.63 0.23
C GLN A 21 16.22 17.80 0.81
N ILE A 22 15.13 18.47 1.17
CA ILE A 22 13.87 17.79 1.47
C ILE A 22 13.30 17.30 0.15
N SER A 23 13.16 15.99 0.03
CA SER A 23 12.47 15.36 -1.10
C SER A 23 11.19 14.69 -0.60
N LEU A 24 10.09 14.93 -1.31
CA LEU A 24 8.81 14.25 -1.09
C LEU A 24 8.72 13.12 -2.12
N VAL A 25 8.32 11.94 -1.68
CA VAL A 25 8.11 10.79 -2.57
C VAL A 25 6.64 10.39 -2.49
N GLY A 26 6.03 10.12 -3.65
CA GLY A 26 4.60 9.78 -3.70
C GLY A 26 4.28 8.85 -4.86
N LEU A 27 3.05 8.36 -4.87
CA LEU A 27 2.48 7.57 -5.95
C LEU A 27 1.54 8.44 -6.80
N THR A 28 1.49 8.16 -8.10
CA THR A 28 0.52 8.77 -9.00
C THR A 28 -0.34 7.71 -9.65
N ARG A 29 -1.60 8.05 -9.88
CA ARG A 29 -2.54 7.28 -10.68
C ARG A 29 -2.41 7.66 -12.16
N GLY A 30 -2.63 6.72 -13.08
CA GLY A 30 -2.63 6.92 -14.53
C GLY A 30 -2.64 5.57 -15.24
N ASP A 31 -2.36 5.56 -16.54
CA ASP A 31 -2.28 4.32 -17.35
C ASP A 31 -1.22 3.34 -16.83
N ALA A 32 -0.21 3.86 -16.13
CA ALA A 32 0.72 3.13 -15.29
C ALA A 32 1.01 3.98 -14.05
N GLY A 33 0.96 3.37 -12.86
CA GLY A 33 1.37 4.03 -11.62
C GLY A 33 2.82 4.49 -11.69
N ARG A 34 3.14 5.58 -11.02
CA ARG A 34 4.51 6.12 -10.96
C ARG A 34 4.89 6.43 -9.53
N ILE A 35 6.13 6.14 -9.20
CA ILE A 35 6.80 6.69 -8.03
C ILE A 35 7.41 8.02 -8.47
N ILE A 36 7.02 9.11 -7.82
CA ILE A 36 7.50 10.45 -8.11
C ILE A 36 8.36 10.96 -6.95
N LYS A 37 9.33 11.80 -7.26
CA LYS A 37 10.18 12.50 -6.30
C LYS A 37 10.08 13.99 -6.54
N TYR A 38 9.71 14.76 -5.54
CA TYR A 38 9.69 16.21 -5.59
C TYR A 38 10.79 16.78 -4.71
N ASN A 39 11.67 17.56 -5.29
CA ASN A 39 12.70 18.29 -4.57
C ASN A 39 12.17 19.67 -4.17
N VAL A 40 12.05 19.90 -2.87
CA VAL A 40 11.46 21.13 -2.33
C VAL A 40 12.32 22.36 -2.62
N ALA A 41 13.64 22.23 -2.58
CA ALA A 41 14.57 23.36 -2.80
C ALA A 41 14.56 23.83 -4.25
N THR A 42 14.61 22.89 -5.19
CA THR A 42 14.65 23.20 -6.64
C THR A 42 13.26 23.29 -7.27
N LYS A 43 12.20 22.94 -6.52
CA LYS A 43 10.80 22.85 -6.99
C LYS A 43 10.64 21.93 -8.20
N ASN A 44 11.50 20.92 -8.30
CA ASN A 44 11.51 19.99 -9.44
C ASN A 44 10.82 18.68 -9.10
N LEU A 45 9.90 18.25 -9.98
CA LEU A 45 9.21 16.97 -9.91
C LEU A 45 9.82 16.02 -10.94
N THR A 46 10.24 14.84 -10.51
CA THR A 46 10.79 13.79 -11.36
C THR A 46 10.03 12.47 -11.15
N THR A 47 9.96 11.66 -12.21
CA THR A 47 9.54 10.27 -12.09
C THR A 47 10.73 9.44 -11.65
N ALA A 48 10.65 8.82 -10.48
CA ALA A 48 11.66 7.93 -9.95
C ALA A 48 11.53 6.51 -10.54
N TYR A 49 10.29 6.05 -10.73
CA TYR A 49 10.00 4.75 -11.35
C TYR A 49 8.60 4.71 -11.95
N THR A 50 8.42 3.93 -13.02
CA THR A 50 7.10 3.68 -13.65
C THR A 50 6.73 2.20 -13.51
N LEU A 51 5.55 1.92 -12.95
CA LEU A 51 5.05 0.58 -12.65
C LEU A 51 4.46 -0.15 -13.89
N SER A 52 4.86 0.24 -15.09
CA SER A 52 4.28 -0.28 -16.35
C SER A 52 4.53 -1.76 -16.58
N GLY A 53 5.66 -2.30 -16.09
CA GLY A 53 6.01 -3.71 -16.25
C GLY A 53 5.04 -4.66 -15.56
N ASP A 54 4.45 -4.23 -14.45
CA ASP A 54 3.48 -4.99 -13.68
C ASP A 54 2.03 -4.61 -13.99
N LYS A 55 1.80 -3.64 -14.89
CA LYS A 55 0.48 -3.01 -15.15
C LYS A 55 -0.19 -2.52 -13.86
N ALA A 56 0.63 -2.12 -12.90
CA ALA A 56 0.21 -1.86 -11.54
C ALA A 56 -0.38 -0.45 -11.44
N VAL A 57 -1.60 -0.36 -10.94
CA VAL A 57 -2.35 0.89 -10.77
C VAL A 57 -2.62 1.13 -9.30
N PRO A 58 -1.96 2.10 -8.65
CA PRO A 58 -2.31 2.51 -7.30
C PRO A 58 -3.56 3.38 -7.33
N TRP A 59 -4.58 3.05 -6.53
CA TRP A 59 -5.80 3.85 -6.43
C TRP A 59 -5.83 4.72 -5.17
N TYR A 60 -5.84 4.10 -4.02
CA TYR A 60 -5.91 4.78 -2.71
C TYR A 60 -4.76 4.35 -1.80
N ASN A 61 -3.65 3.93 -2.43
CA ASN A 61 -2.50 3.40 -1.72
C ASN A 61 -1.46 4.49 -1.49
N ASP A 62 -0.92 4.53 -0.28
CA ASP A 62 0.20 5.38 0.08
C ASP A 62 1.50 4.58 0.12
N LEU A 63 2.62 5.28 0.06
CA LEU A 63 3.91 4.73 0.41
C LEU A 63 4.13 4.86 1.91
N ILE A 64 4.69 3.83 2.53
CA ILE A 64 5.23 3.90 3.88
C ILE A 64 6.74 3.71 3.85
N GLN A 65 7.48 4.50 4.61
CA GLN A 65 8.90 4.21 4.85
C GLN A 65 9.01 3.33 6.09
N ALA A 66 9.53 2.10 5.90
CA ALA A 66 9.79 1.18 6.98
C ALA A 66 11.13 1.49 7.66
N LYS A 67 11.34 0.94 8.86
CA LYS A 67 12.57 1.14 9.65
C LYS A 67 13.85 0.68 8.94
N ASN A 68 13.76 -0.21 7.95
CA ASN A 68 14.89 -0.60 7.10
C ASN A 68 15.26 0.45 6.04
N GLY A 69 14.57 1.60 6.00
CA GLY A 69 14.82 2.71 5.09
C GLY A 69 14.17 2.59 3.71
N LEU A 70 13.63 1.42 3.36
CA LEU A 70 12.92 1.22 2.11
C LEU A 70 11.50 1.78 2.18
N LEU A 71 11.00 2.19 1.03
CA LEU A 71 9.59 2.51 0.84
C LEU A 71 8.84 1.24 0.43
N TYR A 72 7.69 1.02 1.03
CA TYR A 72 6.77 -0.05 0.66
C TYR A 72 5.45 0.53 0.21
N GLY A 73 4.86 -0.09 -0.80
CA GLY A 73 3.55 0.29 -1.33
C GLY A 73 2.81 -0.91 -1.89
N MET A 74 1.54 -0.71 -2.10
CA MET A 74 0.67 -1.69 -2.75
C MET A 74 -0.01 -1.06 -3.97
N THR A 75 -0.57 -1.90 -4.81
CA THR A 75 -1.44 -1.46 -5.91
C THR A 75 -2.68 -2.33 -5.93
N GLU A 76 -3.84 -1.73 -6.22
CA GLU A 76 -5.11 -2.46 -6.32
C GLU A 76 -5.09 -3.51 -7.42
N GLY A 77 -4.57 -3.13 -8.58
CA GLY A 77 -4.50 -4.00 -9.74
C GLY A 77 -3.09 -4.20 -10.23
N GLY A 78 -2.96 -5.03 -11.25
CA GLY A 78 -1.67 -5.43 -11.84
C GLY A 78 -1.09 -6.69 -11.22
N GLY A 79 0.16 -6.99 -11.57
CA GLY A 79 0.79 -8.25 -11.24
C GLY A 79 0.33 -9.41 -12.13
N VAL A 80 0.81 -10.62 -11.82
CA VAL A 80 0.57 -11.83 -12.63
C VAL A 80 -0.92 -12.19 -12.67
N HIS A 81 -1.64 -11.96 -11.57
CA HIS A 81 -3.05 -12.33 -11.43
C HIS A 81 -4.02 -11.15 -11.62
N GLY A 82 -3.50 -9.93 -11.86
CA GLY A 82 -4.33 -8.73 -11.96
C GLY A 82 -4.93 -8.25 -10.63
N ALA A 83 -4.63 -8.92 -9.53
CA ALA A 83 -5.22 -8.68 -8.21
C ALA A 83 -4.36 -7.78 -7.31
N GLY A 84 -3.40 -7.07 -7.90
CA GLY A 84 -2.52 -6.15 -7.21
C GLY A 84 -1.19 -6.75 -6.78
N ILE A 85 -0.31 -5.89 -6.34
CA ILE A 85 1.04 -6.25 -5.88
C ILE A 85 1.41 -5.53 -4.59
N LEU A 86 2.38 -6.10 -3.87
CA LEU A 86 3.17 -5.41 -2.85
C LEU A 86 4.59 -5.26 -3.38
N PHE A 87 5.16 -4.07 -3.26
CA PHE A 87 6.49 -3.75 -3.76
C PHE A 87 7.31 -2.96 -2.75
N SER A 88 8.62 -2.94 -2.94
CA SER A 88 9.54 -2.02 -2.29
C SER A 88 10.22 -1.11 -3.29
N PHE A 89 10.65 0.04 -2.81
CA PHE A 89 11.47 1.00 -3.55
C PHE A 89 12.53 1.58 -2.64
N ASP A 90 13.78 1.53 -3.08
CA ASP A 90 14.89 2.17 -2.38
C ASP A 90 15.04 3.62 -2.88
N PRO A 91 14.73 4.62 -2.05
CA PRO A 91 14.81 6.01 -2.46
C PRO A 91 16.25 6.52 -2.70
N SER A 92 17.26 5.79 -2.21
CA SER A 92 18.67 6.14 -2.34
C SER A 92 19.27 5.64 -3.67
N SER A 93 18.98 4.40 -4.03
CA SER A 93 19.50 3.77 -5.25
C SER A 93 18.55 3.82 -6.44
N GLY A 94 17.25 4.11 -6.21
CA GLY A 94 16.20 4.07 -7.23
C GLY A 94 15.75 2.65 -7.59
N VAL A 95 16.16 1.64 -6.83
CA VAL A 95 15.83 0.23 -7.11
C VAL A 95 14.40 -0.08 -6.69
N TYR A 96 13.60 -0.50 -7.65
CA TYR A 96 12.25 -1.05 -7.45
C TYR A 96 12.31 -2.57 -7.40
N LYS A 97 11.51 -3.19 -6.53
CA LYS A 97 11.34 -4.63 -6.45
C LYS A 97 9.88 -4.98 -6.18
N LYS A 98 9.25 -5.70 -7.09
CA LYS A 98 8.00 -6.40 -6.82
C LYS A 98 8.29 -7.55 -5.85
N ILE A 99 7.49 -7.70 -4.81
CA ILE A 99 7.73 -8.69 -3.74
C ILE A 99 6.62 -9.73 -3.73
N ILE A 100 5.36 -9.31 -3.72
CA ILE A 100 4.18 -10.17 -3.68
C ILE A 100 3.31 -9.86 -4.89
N ASP A 101 2.83 -10.90 -5.56
CA ASP A 101 1.65 -10.86 -6.41
C ASP A 101 0.46 -11.37 -5.60
N PHE A 102 -0.55 -10.52 -5.39
CA PHE A 102 -1.82 -10.96 -4.83
C PHE A 102 -2.56 -11.82 -5.86
N ASN A 103 -3.17 -12.91 -5.41
CA ASN A 103 -3.79 -13.90 -6.32
C ASN A 103 -5.32 -13.84 -6.35
N GLY A 104 -5.92 -12.95 -5.58
CA GLY A 104 -7.38 -12.85 -5.44
C GLY A 104 -8.00 -13.98 -4.63
N GLY A 105 -7.20 -14.94 -4.20
CA GLY A 105 -7.58 -16.10 -3.38
C GLY A 105 -6.95 -16.07 -2.01
N ASP A 106 -6.16 -17.10 -1.69
CA ASP A 106 -5.64 -17.36 -0.35
C ASP A 106 -4.81 -16.22 0.26
N ASN A 107 -4.05 -15.47 -0.55
CA ASN A 107 -3.24 -14.35 -0.06
C ASN A 107 -3.93 -12.98 -0.16
N GLY A 108 -5.21 -12.95 -0.55
CA GLY A 108 -5.97 -11.72 -0.74
C GLY A 108 -5.86 -11.15 -2.16
N GLY A 109 -6.58 -10.07 -2.40
CA GLY A 109 -6.57 -9.35 -3.67
C GLY A 109 -7.12 -7.94 -3.53
N SER A 110 -6.78 -7.09 -4.49
CA SER A 110 -7.21 -5.69 -4.54
C SER A 110 -6.95 -4.94 -3.23
N PRO A 111 -5.69 -4.75 -2.81
CA PRO A 111 -5.40 -3.95 -1.62
C PRO A 111 -5.66 -2.47 -1.90
N TYR A 112 -6.72 -1.90 -1.32
CA TYR A 112 -7.09 -0.49 -1.49
C TYR A 112 -6.49 0.45 -0.44
N GLY A 113 -6.00 -0.07 0.65
CA GLY A 113 -5.45 0.74 1.73
C GLY A 113 -3.93 0.83 1.72
N SER A 114 -3.42 1.52 2.71
CA SER A 114 -1.99 1.67 2.93
C SER A 114 -1.49 0.71 4.01
N LEU A 115 -0.22 0.40 3.94
CA LEU A 115 0.45 -0.38 4.98
C LEU A 115 0.66 0.45 6.25
N VAL A 116 0.78 -0.23 7.38
CA VAL A 116 1.27 0.33 8.64
C VAL A 116 2.39 -0.55 9.19
N GLU A 117 3.47 0.05 9.69
CA GLU A 117 4.52 -0.69 10.39
C GLU A 117 4.17 -0.82 11.87
N GLY A 118 4.05 -2.06 12.33
CA GLY A 118 3.83 -2.36 13.72
C GLY A 118 5.10 -2.20 14.57
N ALA A 119 4.91 -2.12 15.88
CA ALA A 119 6.03 -2.01 16.83
C ALA A 119 7.01 -3.20 16.74
N ASN A 120 6.53 -4.37 16.30
CA ASN A 120 7.32 -5.57 16.07
C ASN A 120 8.11 -5.56 14.74
N GLY A 121 8.03 -4.49 13.95
CA GLY A 121 8.74 -4.34 12.67
C GLY A 121 8.12 -5.07 11.49
N PHE A 122 6.89 -5.59 11.62
CA PHE A 122 6.15 -6.15 10.48
C PHE A 122 5.27 -5.06 9.86
N LEU A 123 5.05 -5.16 8.55
CA LEU A 123 4.04 -4.35 7.88
C LEU A 123 2.69 -5.07 7.91
N TYR A 124 1.65 -4.32 8.16
CA TYR A 124 0.28 -4.82 8.19
C TYR A 124 -0.55 -4.11 7.14
N GLY A 125 -1.43 -4.83 6.49
CA GLY A 125 -2.33 -4.30 5.48
C GLY A 125 -3.61 -5.10 5.37
N MET A 126 -4.51 -4.60 4.53
CA MET A 126 -5.78 -5.25 4.22
C MET A 126 -5.94 -5.37 2.70
N THR A 127 -6.71 -6.38 2.28
CA THR A 127 -7.16 -6.53 0.91
C THR A 127 -8.68 -6.51 0.86
N GLU A 128 -9.26 -5.89 -0.16
CA GLU A 128 -10.72 -5.83 -0.34
C GLU A 128 -11.30 -7.21 -0.62
N GLY A 129 -10.61 -7.99 -1.46
CA GLY A 129 -11.05 -9.30 -1.90
C GLY A 129 -10.11 -10.42 -1.44
N GLY A 130 -10.49 -11.66 -1.75
CA GLY A 130 -9.75 -12.86 -1.41
C GLY A 130 -9.97 -13.31 0.03
N GLY A 131 -9.12 -14.23 0.47
CA GLY A 131 -9.29 -14.95 1.72
C GLY A 131 -10.31 -16.09 1.59
N THR A 132 -10.52 -16.82 2.68
CA THR A 132 -11.40 -18.02 2.73
C THR A 132 -12.82 -17.75 2.24
N TYR A 133 -13.32 -16.54 2.42
CA TYR A 133 -14.70 -16.17 2.06
C TYR A 133 -14.77 -15.18 0.89
N SER A 134 -13.64 -14.87 0.25
CA SER A 134 -13.54 -13.87 -0.84
C SER A 134 -14.07 -12.48 -0.46
N GLN A 135 -13.98 -12.10 0.82
CA GLN A 135 -14.52 -10.86 1.39
C GLN A 135 -13.43 -9.93 1.91
N GLY A 136 -12.17 -10.26 1.59
CA GLY A 136 -11.00 -9.52 2.02
C GLY A 136 -10.26 -10.17 3.18
N THR A 137 -9.04 -9.66 3.40
CA THR A 137 -8.13 -10.19 4.42
C THR A 137 -7.46 -9.08 5.23
N ILE A 138 -6.99 -9.44 6.43
CA ILE A 138 -5.90 -8.73 7.11
C ILE A 138 -4.66 -9.61 6.99
N PHE A 139 -3.53 -9.02 6.64
CA PHE A 139 -2.27 -9.72 6.53
C PHE A 139 -1.14 -9.01 7.26
N SER A 140 -0.11 -9.77 7.61
CA SER A 140 1.20 -9.26 8.01
C SER A 140 2.24 -9.59 6.94
N PHE A 141 3.20 -8.70 6.78
CA PHE A 141 4.34 -8.90 5.88
C PHE A 141 5.65 -8.67 6.63
N ASN A 142 6.49 -9.70 6.65
CA ASN A 142 7.83 -9.63 7.21
C ASN A 142 8.84 -9.31 6.10
N TYR A 143 9.33 -8.08 6.08
CA TYR A 143 10.29 -7.65 5.04
C TYR A 143 11.71 -8.20 5.24
N ALA A 144 12.01 -8.82 6.37
CA ALA A 144 13.32 -9.46 6.57
C ALA A 144 13.48 -10.75 5.75
N ASN A 145 12.39 -11.46 5.49
CA ASN A 145 12.37 -12.70 4.71
C ASN A 145 11.37 -12.71 3.56
N ASN A 146 10.69 -11.58 3.31
CA ASN A 146 9.65 -11.40 2.28
C ASN A 146 8.46 -12.37 2.42
N SER A 147 8.08 -12.75 3.64
CA SER A 147 6.93 -13.61 3.88
C SER A 147 5.67 -12.80 4.19
N LEU A 148 4.57 -13.15 3.51
CA LEU A 148 3.23 -12.65 3.79
C LEU A 148 2.44 -13.75 4.50
N THR A 149 1.73 -13.37 5.57
CA THR A 149 0.85 -14.26 6.33
C THR A 149 -0.53 -13.61 6.44
N VAL A 150 -1.56 -14.30 5.99
CA VAL A 150 -2.94 -13.89 6.23
C VAL A 150 -3.29 -14.17 7.69
N LEU A 151 -3.66 -13.13 8.40
CA LEU A 151 -4.02 -13.18 9.82
C LEU A 151 -5.52 -13.38 10.02
N TYR A 152 -6.32 -12.84 9.11
CA TYR A 152 -7.77 -12.89 9.20
C TYR A 152 -8.39 -12.86 7.80
N SER A 153 -9.46 -13.65 7.60
CA SER A 153 -10.31 -13.62 6.40
C SER A 153 -11.69 -13.11 6.79
N PHE A 154 -12.09 -12.00 6.21
CA PHE A 154 -13.39 -11.39 6.47
C PHE A 154 -14.55 -12.28 5.96
N ASN A 155 -15.67 -12.17 6.65
CA ASN A 155 -16.97 -12.73 6.25
C ASN A 155 -18.06 -11.67 6.46
N SER A 156 -19.21 -11.84 5.80
CA SER A 156 -20.26 -10.82 5.80
C SER A 156 -20.81 -10.47 7.19
N THR A 157 -20.71 -11.36 8.17
CA THR A 157 -21.23 -11.12 9.53
C THR A 157 -20.30 -10.27 10.38
N GLN A 158 -19.00 -10.31 10.11
CA GLN A 158 -17.97 -9.61 10.88
C GLN A 158 -17.38 -8.42 10.11
N GLY A 159 -17.89 -8.14 8.92
CA GLY A 159 -17.42 -7.10 8.01
C GLY A 159 -16.86 -7.68 6.72
N ARG A 160 -16.85 -6.89 5.66
CA ARG A 160 -16.29 -7.23 4.35
C ARG A 160 -15.79 -5.98 3.64
N SER A 161 -14.98 -6.20 2.60
CA SER A 161 -14.44 -5.13 1.75
C SER A 161 -13.79 -4.01 2.56
N PRO A 162 -12.66 -4.26 3.26
CA PRO A 162 -11.93 -3.21 3.95
C PRO A 162 -11.22 -2.30 2.93
N TYR A 163 -11.56 -1.01 2.92
CA TYR A 163 -10.98 -0.02 2.01
C TYR A 163 -9.95 0.91 2.63
N GLY A 164 -9.79 0.89 3.91
CA GLY A 164 -8.92 1.82 4.62
C GLY A 164 -7.53 1.25 4.94
N ARG A 165 -6.81 1.96 5.78
CA ARG A 165 -5.58 1.49 6.40
C ARG A 165 -5.84 1.06 7.83
N LEU A 166 -5.00 0.17 8.35
CA LEU A 166 -4.92 -0.12 9.77
C LEU A 166 -4.18 1.01 10.50
N VAL A 167 -4.52 1.21 11.75
CA VAL A 167 -3.81 2.12 12.67
C VAL A 167 -3.40 1.32 13.90
N GLN A 168 -2.13 1.38 14.28
CA GLN A 168 -1.72 0.83 15.57
C GLN A 168 -1.96 1.86 16.66
N ALA A 169 -2.78 1.51 17.64
CA ALA A 169 -3.06 2.34 18.80
C ALA A 169 -2.01 2.16 19.91
N THR A 170 -2.08 2.99 20.95
CA THR A 170 -1.15 2.97 22.08
C THR A 170 -1.22 1.71 22.93
N ASP A 171 -2.32 0.95 22.82
CA ASP A 171 -2.48 -0.37 23.44
C ASP A 171 -1.78 -1.49 22.66
N GLY A 172 -1.12 -1.14 21.55
CA GLY A 172 -0.40 -2.07 20.66
C GLY A 172 -1.28 -2.82 19.69
N LYS A 173 -2.61 -2.67 19.74
CA LYS A 173 -3.53 -3.32 18.80
C LYS A 173 -3.65 -2.55 17.49
N LEU A 174 -4.10 -3.26 16.46
CA LEU A 174 -4.41 -2.70 15.16
C LEU A 174 -5.92 -2.49 15.05
N TYR A 175 -6.30 -1.35 14.54
CA TYR A 175 -7.68 -0.96 14.32
C TYR A 175 -7.91 -0.59 12.86
N GLY A 176 -9.06 -0.94 12.33
CA GLY A 176 -9.46 -0.64 10.96
C GLY A 176 -10.97 -0.60 10.81
N MET A 177 -11.42 -0.42 9.59
CA MET A 177 -12.85 -0.41 9.25
C MET A 177 -13.09 -1.20 7.98
N THR A 178 -14.27 -1.82 7.89
CA THR A 178 -14.78 -2.41 6.66
C THR A 178 -15.85 -1.50 6.06
N GLU A 179 -16.01 -1.52 4.73
CA GLU A 179 -17.02 -0.72 4.04
C GLU A 179 -18.43 -1.25 4.31
N SER A 180 -18.56 -2.57 4.40
CA SER A 180 -19.85 -3.23 4.50
C SER A 180 -19.76 -4.48 5.38
N GLY A 181 -20.89 -5.19 5.54
CA GLY A 181 -21.01 -6.32 6.47
C GLY A 181 -21.37 -5.88 7.88
N GLY A 182 -21.30 -6.80 8.83
CA GLY A 182 -21.80 -6.60 10.18
C GLY A 182 -23.32 -6.74 10.27
N ALA A 183 -23.87 -6.53 11.47
CA ALA A 183 -25.29 -6.81 11.78
C ALA A 183 -26.30 -6.04 10.90
N SER A 184 -25.92 -4.85 10.40
CA SER A 184 -26.79 -3.98 9.59
C SER A 184 -26.24 -3.72 8.19
N ASP A 185 -25.20 -4.43 7.79
CA ASP A 185 -24.49 -4.31 6.49
C ASP A 185 -23.90 -2.91 6.20
N PHE A 186 -23.65 -2.10 7.20
CA PHE A 186 -23.05 -0.76 7.08
C PHE A 186 -21.56 -0.72 7.44
N GLY A 187 -20.90 -1.87 7.49
CA GLY A 187 -19.51 -2.00 7.88
C GLY A 187 -19.31 -2.13 9.39
N THR A 188 -18.09 -2.43 9.76
CA THR A 188 -17.68 -2.64 11.16
C THR A 188 -16.35 -1.97 11.45
N ALA A 189 -16.15 -1.55 12.69
CA ALA A 189 -14.82 -1.29 13.25
C ALA A 189 -14.21 -2.62 13.71
N ILE A 190 -12.93 -2.85 13.44
CA ILE A 190 -12.19 -4.09 13.73
C ILE A 190 -10.92 -3.80 14.51
#